data_3f46b872d219d0c4c8eb5855ee74ca97
#
_entry.id   3f46b872d219d0c4c8eb5855ee74ca97
#
_cell.length_a   1.000
_cell.length_b   1.000
_cell.length_c   1.000
_cell.angle_alpha   90.00
_cell.angle_beta   90.00
_cell.angle_gamma   90.00
#
_symmetry.space_group_name_H-M   'P 1'
#
loop_
_entity.id
_entity.type
_entity.pdbx_description
1 polymer ?
#
loop_
_entity_poly.entity_id
_entity_poly.type
_entity_poly.pdbx_seq_one_letter_code
_entity_poly.pdbx_strand_id
1 'polypeptide(L)'
;MSVTVILAALIAVFLAGSPPPPPPPPPPPSLPLATVRLDVGEQRLVIELPPVDLPAATPGHDTMVGLPLCHVLVPVSASLHSARVEVVDETGRVLPPDVLHHFNLSDPEHRELFLPIGLHLLAASKETPQIEVPRLLFGLPLERGQRLLAGAMVANASSVGYHGVRVRLLLRYVPAGRPWPLYRTYPWAIDVEYPLGRPPTGSKAFDLPPGRTVRFWEGSPAIAGTILGLGGHLHDYGLSLELADVSAGRVLWHGEPISDGPRVLAFPLTRFYNWHRLGLHIVPTHRYRLTAVYENPTGRFIPDGGMGAVAGLFIPDRGAVWPAVDTSDVLYRTDQAATRVSGGADAMMMMEHTAH
;
A
#
# COMPACT_ATOMS: atom_id res chain seq x y z
N MET A 1 22.38 -66.69 -24.37
CA MET A 1 21.34 -65.61 -24.63
C MET A 1 22.10 -64.34 -24.91
N SER A 2 21.96 -63.87 -26.16
CA SER A 2 22.87 -62.91 -26.82
C SER A 2 22.78 -61.48 -26.25
N VAL A 3 23.93 -60.87 -26.12
CA VAL A 3 24.13 -59.45 -25.74
C VAL A 3 23.31 -58.49 -26.60
N THR A 4 22.93 -58.88 -27.80
CA THR A 4 22.13 -58.11 -28.76
C THR A 4 20.68 -57.83 -28.33
N VAL A 5 20.08 -58.72 -27.48
CA VAL A 5 18.69 -58.56 -27.02
C VAL A 5 18.59 -57.51 -25.91
N ILE A 6 19.64 -57.33 -25.09
CA ILE A 6 19.67 -56.39 -23.99
C ILE A 6 19.86 -54.93 -24.53
N LEU A 7 20.58 -54.75 -25.63
CA LEU A 7 20.81 -53.45 -26.24
C LEU A 7 19.53 -52.89 -26.92
N ALA A 8 18.68 -53.74 -27.49
CA ALA A 8 17.43 -53.34 -28.12
C ALA A 8 16.37 -52.90 -27.09
N ALA A 9 16.38 -53.49 -25.90
CA ALA A 9 15.45 -53.10 -24.80
C ALA A 9 15.83 -51.77 -24.16
N LEU A 10 17.11 -51.40 -24.10
CA LEU A 10 17.60 -50.11 -23.59
C LEU A 10 17.34 -48.93 -24.52
N ILE A 11 17.35 -49.16 -25.84
CA ILE A 11 17.06 -48.11 -26.85
C ILE A 11 15.55 -47.79 -26.91
N ALA A 12 14.68 -48.77 -26.63
CA ALA A 12 13.22 -48.54 -26.61
C ALA A 12 12.74 -47.67 -25.44
N VAL A 13 13.50 -47.64 -24.32
CA VAL A 13 13.15 -46.80 -23.13
C VAL A 13 13.51 -45.33 -23.35
N PHE A 14 14.48 -45.03 -24.19
CA PHE A 14 14.90 -43.65 -24.49
C PHE A 14 14.08 -42.96 -25.59
N LEU A 15 13.17 -43.65 -26.26
CA LEU A 15 12.27 -43.10 -27.29
C LEU A 15 10.85 -42.84 -26.76
N ALA A 16 10.58 -43.12 -25.50
CA ALA A 16 9.37 -42.64 -24.84
C ALA A 16 9.52 -41.12 -24.63
N GLY A 17 9.07 -40.35 -25.62
CA GLY A 17 9.09 -38.87 -25.56
C GLY A 17 8.48 -38.39 -24.24
N SER A 18 9.16 -37.43 -23.61
CA SER A 18 8.62 -36.74 -22.43
C SER A 18 7.18 -36.30 -22.72
N PRO A 19 6.24 -36.46 -21.81
CA PRO A 19 4.88 -35.96 -22.01
C PRO A 19 4.96 -34.46 -22.37
N PRO A 20 4.09 -33.99 -23.28
CA PRO A 20 4.08 -32.58 -23.62
C PRO A 20 3.91 -31.75 -22.34
N PRO A 21 4.57 -30.58 -22.24
CA PRO A 21 4.40 -29.71 -21.10
C PRO A 21 2.91 -29.37 -20.93
N PRO A 22 2.41 -29.25 -19.69
CA PRO A 22 1.03 -28.87 -19.46
C PRO A 22 0.75 -27.53 -20.16
N PRO A 23 -0.46 -27.32 -20.70
CA PRO A 23 -0.81 -26.05 -21.31
C PRO A 23 -0.59 -24.91 -20.29
N PRO A 24 -0.13 -23.74 -20.77
CA PRO A 24 0.03 -22.60 -19.87
C PRO A 24 -1.31 -22.29 -19.18
N PRO A 25 -1.28 -21.88 -17.90
CA PRO A 25 -2.50 -21.51 -17.20
C PRO A 25 -3.22 -20.39 -17.99
N PRO A 26 -4.57 -20.38 -17.97
CA PRO A 26 -5.32 -19.29 -18.62
C PRO A 26 -4.86 -17.94 -18.05
N PRO A 27 -4.82 -16.89 -18.90
CA PRO A 27 -4.49 -15.56 -18.42
C PRO A 27 -5.47 -15.17 -17.28
N PRO A 28 -4.98 -14.49 -16.23
CA PRO A 28 -5.85 -14.03 -15.16
C PRO A 28 -6.96 -13.15 -15.74
N PRO A 29 -8.18 -13.19 -15.18
CA PRO A 29 -9.29 -12.37 -15.62
C PRO A 29 -8.88 -10.90 -15.58
N SER A 30 -9.31 -10.14 -16.61
CA SER A 30 -9.05 -8.70 -16.65
C SER A 30 -9.77 -8.02 -15.48
N LEU A 31 -9.04 -7.15 -14.76
CA LEU A 31 -9.64 -6.38 -13.67
C LEU A 31 -10.71 -5.42 -14.22
N PRO A 32 -11.80 -5.20 -13.48
CA PRO A 32 -12.81 -4.22 -13.85
C PRO A 32 -12.25 -2.80 -13.87
N LEU A 33 -12.95 -1.90 -14.56
CA LEU A 33 -12.63 -0.47 -14.53
C LEU A 33 -13.45 0.21 -13.43
N ALA A 34 -12.80 1.06 -12.64
CA ALA A 34 -13.50 1.99 -11.74
C ALA A 34 -14.24 3.05 -12.56
N THR A 35 -15.34 3.55 -12.02
CA THR A 35 -16.03 4.70 -12.61
C THR A 35 -15.23 5.97 -12.29
N VAL A 36 -14.87 6.73 -13.32
CA VAL A 36 -14.10 7.96 -13.18
C VAL A 36 -14.91 9.13 -13.72
N ARG A 37 -15.15 10.15 -12.88
CA ARG A 37 -15.87 11.38 -13.25
C ARG A 37 -14.96 12.58 -13.05
N LEU A 38 -14.86 13.42 -14.09
CA LEU A 38 -14.07 14.64 -14.09
C LEU A 38 -15.02 15.85 -14.02
N ASP A 39 -14.89 16.63 -12.95
CA ASP A 39 -15.52 17.93 -12.80
C ASP A 39 -14.47 19.02 -13.05
N VAL A 40 -14.48 19.58 -14.26
CA VAL A 40 -13.50 20.58 -14.68
C VAL A 40 -13.72 21.92 -13.95
N GLY A 41 -14.98 22.27 -13.67
CA GLY A 41 -15.34 23.53 -12.98
C GLY A 41 -14.81 23.55 -11.55
N GLU A 42 -14.98 22.45 -10.83
CA GLU A 42 -14.54 22.29 -9.45
C GLU A 42 -13.07 21.79 -9.33
N GLN A 43 -12.42 21.51 -10.47
CA GLN A 43 -11.07 20.92 -10.50
C GLN A 43 -11.01 19.64 -9.63
N ARG A 44 -12.02 18.80 -9.79
CA ARG A 44 -12.21 17.58 -9.00
C ARG A 44 -12.30 16.36 -9.88
N LEU A 45 -11.61 15.30 -9.46
CA LEU A 45 -11.69 13.97 -10.03
C LEU A 45 -12.33 13.05 -8.97
N VAL A 46 -13.37 12.32 -9.36
CA VAL A 46 -14.04 11.33 -8.50
C VAL A 46 -13.82 9.96 -9.09
N ILE A 47 -13.24 9.07 -8.29
CA ILE A 47 -13.04 7.66 -8.62
C ILE A 47 -13.95 6.85 -7.70
N GLU A 48 -14.80 6.01 -8.28
CA GLU A 48 -15.78 5.21 -7.55
C GLU A 48 -15.58 3.74 -7.90
N LEU A 49 -15.36 2.90 -6.86
CA LEU A 49 -15.24 1.46 -7.01
C LEU A 49 -16.61 0.82 -7.21
N PRO A 50 -16.69 -0.38 -7.84
CA PRO A 50 -17.92 -1.12 -7.99
C PRO A 50 -18.64 -1.35 -6.66
N PRO A 51 -19.97 -1.39 -6.64
CA PRO A 51 -20.75 -1.62 -5.43
C PRO A 51 -20.56 -3.05 -4.89
N VAL A 52 -20.66 -3.16 -3.57
CA VAL A 52 -20.77 -4.43 -2.85
C VAL A 52 -21.87 -4.35 -1.80
N ASP A 53 -22.45 -5.47 -1.41
CA ASP A 53 -23.30 -5.53 -0.23
C ASP A 53 -22.43 -5.79 1.00
N LEU A 54 -22.70 -5.06 2.08
CA LEU A 54 -21.98 -5.17 3.35
C LEU A 54 -22.96 -5.68 4.41
N PRO A 55 -22.96 -6.99 4.71
CA PRO A 55 -23.87 -7.58 5.68
C PRO A 55 -23.72 -6.99 7.08
N ALA A 56 -24.73 -7.18 7.92
CA ALA A 56 -24.67 -6.87 9.34
C ALA A 56 -23.55 -7.67 10.02
N ALA A 57 -22.98 -7.11 11.08
CA ALA A 57 -22.08 -7.83 11.98
C ALA A 57 -22.77 -9.01 12.66
N THR A 58 -22.02 -10.06 12.93
CA THR A 58 -22.45 -11.14 13.81
C THR A 58 -22.02 -10.84 15.27
N PRO A 59 -22.71 -11.37 16.29
CA PRO A 59 -22.33 -11.09 17.67
C PRO A 59 -20.85 -11.41 17.96
N GLY A 60 -20.09 -10.37 18.32
CA GLY A 60 -18.67 -10.46 18.66
C GLY A 60 -17.69 -10.39 17.46
N HIS A 61 -18.20 -10.25 16.23
CA HIS A 61 -17.35 -10.19 15.04
C HIS A 61 -17.86 -9.14 14.02
N ASP A 62 -16.98 -8.26 13.62
CA ASP A 62 -17.24 -7.34 12.51
C ASP A 62 -17.29 -8.10 11.19
N THR A 63 -18.22 -7.72 10.32
CA THR A 63 -18.23 -8.24 8.94
C THR A 63 -17.31 -7.40 8.09
N MET A 64 -16.36 -8.02 7.37
CA MET A 64 -15.47 -7.35 6.43
C MET A 64 -15.75 -7.80 5.00
N VAL A 65 -15.73 -6.84 4.06
CA VAL A 65 -15.92 -7.10 2.63
C VAL A 65 -14.87 -6.36 1.82
N GLY A 66 -14.10 -7.10 1.01
CA GLY A 66 -13.19 -6.52 0.03
C GLY A 66 -13.95 -6.06 -1.22
N LEU A 67 -13.69 -4.85 -1.68
CA LEU A 67 -14.16 -4.40 -2.98
C LEU A 67 -13.25 -4.96 -4.08
N PRO A 68 -13.78 -5.25 -5.29
CA PRO A 68 -12.94 -5.70 -6.40
C PRO A 68 -11.81 -4.72 -6.69
N LEU A 69 -10.58 -5.22 -6.84
CA LEU A 69 -9.47 -4.43 -7.36
C LEU A 69 -9.80 -3.95 -8.76
N CYS A 70 -9.63 -2.66 -9.04
CA CYS A 70 -10.03 -2.03 -10.28
C CYS A 70 -8.87 -1.29 -10.94
N HIS A 71 -8.87 -1.27 -12.28
CA HIS A 71 -8.10 -0.30 -13.02
C HIS A 71 -8.77 1.08 -12.97
N VAL A 72 -7.94 2.12 -12.79
CA VAL A 72 -8.34 3.52 -12.89
C VAL A 72 -7.60 4.13 -14.06
N LEU A 73 -8.32 4.64 -15.05
CA LEU A 73 -7.74 5.39 -16.16
C LEU A 73 -7.83 6.89 -15.87
N VAL A 74 -6.68 7.55 -15.74
CA VAL A 74 -6.60 9.00 -15.43
C VAL A 74 -7.03 9.80 -16.66
N PRO A 75 -8.09 10.65 -16.57
CA PRO A 75 -8.65 11.34 -17.74
C PRO A 75 -7.94 12.66 -18.06
N VAL A 76 -7.07 13.19 -17.19
CA VAL A 76 -6.50 14.52 -17.30
C VAL A 76 -5.08 14.58 -16.75
N SER A 77 -4.19 15.35 -17.39
CA SER A 77 -2.89 15.68 -16.81
C SER A 77 -3.06 16.80 -15.79
N ALA A 78 -2.61 16.57 -14.56
CA ALA A 78 -2.88 17.44 -13.42
C ALA A 78 -1.84 17.28 -12.31
N SER A 79 -1.89 18.15 -11.32
CA SER A 79 -1.15 18.01 -10.05
C SER A 79 -2.15 17.89 -8.90
N LEU A 80 -2.19 16.74 -8.24
CA LEU A 80 -3.07 16.51 -7.09
C LEU A 80 -2.53 17.23 -5.86
N HIS A 81 -3.43 17.86 -5.10
CA HIS A 81 -3.08 18.50 -3.83
C HIS A 81 -3.99 18.08 -2.67
N SER A 82 -5.09 17.38 -2.94
CA SER A 82 -5.97 16.86 -1.90
C SER A 82 -6.60 15.55 -2.35
N ALA A 83 -6.71 14.61 -1.42
CA ALA A 83 -7.39 13.34 -1.57
C ALA A 83 -8.25 13.09 -0.33
N ARG A 84 -9.50 12.66 -0.55
CA ARG A 84 -10.43 12.25 0.51
C ARG A 84 -11.14 10.98 0.08
N VAL A 85 -11.21 10.02 0.99
CA VAL A 85 -11.96 8.78 0.79
C VAL A 85 -13.24 8.84 1.62
N GLU A 86 -14.35 8.43 1.03
CA GLU A 86 -15.64 8.28 1.70
C GLU A 86 -16.32 6.99 1.25
N VAL A 87 -17.14 6.42 2.11
CA VAL A 87 -17.99 5.25 1.80
C VAL A 87 -19.41 5.73 1.70
N VAL A 88 -20.12 5.32 0.65
CA VAL A 88 -21.52 5.69 0.42
C VAL A 88 -22.39 4.46 0.20
N ASP A 89 -23.66 4.51 0.59
CA ASP A 89 -24.65 3.48 0.30
C ASP A 89 -25.25 3.64 -1.12
N GLU A 90 -26.21 2.80 -1.48
CA GLU A 90 -26.87 2.81 -2.78
C GLU A 90 -27.61 4.13 -3.08
N THR A 91 -28.05 4.86 -2.05
CA THR A 91 -28.72 6.17 -2.19
C THR A 91 -27.74 7.33 -2.34
N GLY A 92 -26.42 7.08 -2.15
CA GLY A 92 -25.37 8.08 -2.16
C GLY A 92 -25.15 8.77 -0.80
N ARG A 93 -25.79 8.30 0.27
CA ARG A 93 -25.59 8.81 1.62
C ARG A 93 -24.22 8.35 2.11
N VAL A 94 -23.44 9.27 2.68
CA VAL A 94 -22.14 8.97 3.29
C VAL A 94 -22.36 8.16 4.57
N LEU A 95 -21.68 7.03 4.65
CA LEU A 95 -21.67 6.14 5.82
C LEU A 95 -20.66 6.63 6.88
N PRO A 96 -20.78 6.15 8.13
CA PRO A 96 -19.82 6.47 9.17
C PRO A 96 -18.37 6.15 8.77
N PRO A 97 -17.37 6.92 9.22
CA PRO A 97 -15.96 6.69 8.87
C PRO A 97 -15.45 5.29 9.24
N ASP A 98 -15.99 4.68 10.30
CA ASP A 98 -15.61 3.34 10.75
C ASP A 98 -15.93 2.23 9.72
N VAL A 99 -16.79 2.52 8.74
CA VAL A 99 -17.09 1.59 7.64
C VAL A 99 -15.91 1.47 6.68
N LEU A 100 -15.03 2.47 6.56
CA LEU A 100 -13.80 2.37 5.79
C LEU A 100 -12.75 1.62 6.61
N HIS A 101 -12.43 0.37 6.23
CA HIS A 101 -11.30 -0.33 6.85
C HIS A 101 -9.98 0.14 6.25
N HIS A 102 -9.81 0.02 4.93
CA HIS A 102 -8.72 0.65 4.20
C HIS A 102 -9.06 0.89 2.72
N PHE A 103 -8.33 1.82 2.11
CA PHE A 103 -8.33 2.10 0.68
C PHE A 103 -6.90 2.28 0.21
N ASN A 104 -6.56 1.72 -0.94
CA ASN A 104 -5.25 1.85 -1.56
C ASN A 104 -5.40 2.27 -3.03
N LEU A 105 -4.54 3.20 -3.44
CA LEU A 105 -4.35 3.59 -4.84
C LEU A 105 -2.87 3.43 -5.16
N SER A 106 -2.55 2.66 -6.18
CA SER A 106 -1.17 2.40 -6.58
C SER A 106 -0.96 2.59 -8.08
N ASP A 107 0.27 2.91 -8.45
CA ASP A 107 0.75 2.99 -9.82
C ASP A 107 1.73 1.84 -10.06
N PRO A 108 1.32 0.79 -10.77
CA PRO A 108 2.18 -0.36 -11.03
C PRO A 108 3.27 -0.08 -12.07
N GLU A 109 3.18 1.02 -12.83
CA GLU A 109 4.10 1.39 -13.89
C GLU A 109 5.25 2.29 -13.41
N HIS A 110 5.14 2.85 -12.18
CA HIS A 110 6.18 3.64 -11.54
C HIS A 110 6.72 2.94 -10.29
N ARG A 111 8.01 3.12 -10.01
CA ARG A 111 8.71 2.45 -8.90
C ARG A 111 8.59 3.25 -7.61
N GLU A 112 8.45 2.55 -6.48
CA GLU A 112 8.56 3.13 -5.13
C GLU A 112 9.98 3.66 -4.86
N LEU A 113 10.12 4.66 -3.97
CA LEU A 113 11.39 5.31 -3.68
C LEU A 113 12.44 4.35 -3.10
N PHE A 114 12.08 3.55 -2.12
CA PHE A 114 13.01 2.67 -1.41
C PHE A 114 12.96 1.22 -1.90
N LEU A 115 11.85 0.79 -2.47
CA LEU A 115 11.59 -0.59 -2.84
C LEU A 115 11.39 -0.74 -4.35
N PRO A 116 11.82 -1.84 -4.97
CA PRO A 116 11.59 -2.11 -6.41
C PRO A 116 10.17 -2.64 -6.66
N ILE A 117 9.17 -2.00 -6.09
CA ILE A 117 7.74 -2.33 -6.20
C ILE A 117 6.97 -1.22 -6.90
N GLY A 118 5.69 -1.42 -7.20
CA GLY A 118 4.81 -0.37 -7.70
C GLY A 118 4.64 0.78 -6.68
N LEU A 119 4.51 2.01 -7.18
CA LEU A 119 4.38 3.20 -6.35
C LEU A 119 3.01 3.22 -5.65
N HIS A 120 3.00 3.25 -4.33
CA HIS A 120 1.79 3.45 -3.54
C HIS A 120 1.46 4.95 -3.47
N LEU A 121 0.47 5.37 -4.28
CA LEU A 121 0.09 6.79 -4.37
C LEU A 121 -0.68 7.30 -3.17
N LEU A 122 -1.54 6.48 -2.62
CA LEU A 122 -2.42 6.81 -1.50
C LEU A 122 -2.79 5.56 -0.72
N ALA A 123 -2.70 5.64 0.59
CA ALA A 123 -3.36 4.73 1.52
C ALA A 123 -4.24 5.57 2.45
N ALA A 124 -5.47 5.13 2.67
CA ALA A 124 -6.41 5.78 3.57
C ALA A 124 -7.12 4.74 4.44
N SER A 125 -7.46 5.13 5.65
CA SER A 125 -8.24 4.35 6.61
C SER A 125 -9.21 5.27 7.35
N LYS A 126 -9.97 4.72 8.28
CA LYS A 126 -10.84 5.52 9.16
C LYS A 126 -10.07 6.59 9.94
N GLU A 127 -8.80 6.32 10.29
CA GLU A 127 -7.94 7.26 11.03
C GLU A 127 -7.39 8.36 10.12
N THR A 128 -7.24 8.09 8.82
CA THR A 128 -6.63 9.03 7.87
C THR A 128 -7.41 9.07 6.55
N PRO A 129 -8.69 9.50 6.59
CA PRO A 129 -9.54 9.48 5.37
C PRO A 129 -9.22 10.63 4.41
N GLN A 130 -8.42 11.60 4.83
CA GLN A 130 -8.10 12.80 4.04
C GLN A 130 -6.63 13.17 4.15
N ILE A 131 -6.04 13.53 3.00
CA ILE A 131 -4.69 14.09 2.88
C ILE A 131 -4.81 15.39 2.08
N GLU A 132 -4.16 16.46 2.56
CA GLU A 132 -4.12 17.74 1.87
C GLU A 132 -2.75 18.40 2.02
N VAL A 133 -2.26 18.99 0.93
CA VAL A 133 -1.03 19.76 0.89
C VAL A 133 -1.28 21.16 0.32
N PRO A 134 -0.44 22.16 0.66
CA PRO A 134 -0.57 23.52 0.11
C PRO A 134 -0.49 23.50 -1.42
N ARG A 135 -1.61 23.72 -2.09
CA ARG A 135 -1.80 23.57 -3.55
C ARG A 135 -0.85 24.39 -4.42
N LEU A 136 -0.32 25.50 -3.87
CA LEU A 136 0.61 26.37 -4.59
C LEU A 136 2.05 25.89 -4.49
N LEU A 137 2.36 25.10 -3.45
CA LEU A 137 3.71 24.64 -3.19
C LEU A 137 3.91 23.19 -3.69
N PHE A 138 2.99 22.28 -3.38
CA PHE A 138 3.17 20.86 -3.56
C PHE A 138 2.04 20.24 -4.36
N GLY A 139 2.39 19.27 -5.21
CA GLY A 139 1.40 18.49 -5.93
C GLY A 139 1.97 17.22 -6.51
N LEU A 140 1.20 16.14 -6.39
CA LEU A 140 1.50 14.86 -7.00
C LEU A 140 1.11 14.91 -8.49
N PRO A 141 2.05 14.74 -9.43
CA PRO A 141 1.73 14.73 -10.84
C PRO A 141 0.92 13.48 -11.22
N LEU A 142 -0.13 13.71 -12.00
CA LEU A 142 -0.86 12.67 -12.74
C LEU A 142 -0.79 12.97 -14.22
N GLU A 143 -0.72 11.94 -15.04
CA GLU A 143 -0.70 12.06 -16.50
C GLU A 143 -1.97 11.49 -17.12
N ARG A 144 -2.47 12.13 -18.16
CA ARG A 144 -3.60 11.62 -18.91
C ARG A 144 -3.24 10.28 -19.53
N GLY A 145 -4.10 9.28 -19.35
CA GLY A 145 -3.87 7.91 -19.83
C GLY A 145 -3.10 7.02 -18.86
N GLN A 146 -2.56 7.57 -17.76
CA GLN A 146 -1.93 6.79 -16.70
C GLN A 146 -2.91 5.75 -16.14
N ARG A 147 -2.43 4.53 -15.92
CA ARG A 147 -3.23 3.41 -15.39
C ARG A 147 -2.83 3.14 -13.95
N LEU A 148 -3.81 3.31 -13.05
CA LEU A 148 -3.65 3.04 -11.64
C LEU A 148 -4.45 1.81 -11.24
N LEU A 149 -4.16 1.28 -10.06
CA LEU A 149 -4.92 0.22 -9.39
C LEU A 149 -5.54 0.79 -8.12
N ALA A 150 -6.84 0.57 -7.93
CA ALA A 150 -7.57 0.97 -6.74
C ALA A 150 -8.26 -0.23 -6.10
N GLY A 151 -8.08 -0.41 -4.81
CA GLY A 151 -8.72 -1.44 -4.00
C GLY A 151 -9.12 -0.91 -2.64
N ALA A 152 -10.14 -1.51 -2.03
CA ALA A 152 -10.62 -1.12 -0.72
C ALA A 152 -11.19 -2.31 0.04
N MET A 153 -11.23 -2.19 1.35
CA MET A 153 -11.98 -3.07 2.25
C MET A 153 -12.87 -2.23 3.15
N VAL A 154 -14.10 -2.68 3.33
CA VAL A 154 -15.09 -2.06 4.23
C VAL A 154 -15.44 -3.01 5.35
N ALA A 155 -15.76 -2.45 6.52
CA ALA A 155 -16.13 -3.20 7.73
C ALA A 155 -17.46 -2.72 8.27
N ASN A 156 -18.23 -3.62 8.86
CA ASN A 156 -19.49 -3.31 9.52
C ASN A 156 -19.52 -3.92 10.92
N ALA A 157 -19.52 -3.06 11.93
CA ALA A 157 -19.66 -3.43 13.33
C ALA A 157 -21.13 -3.36 13.83
N SER A 158 -22.06 -2.94 12.96
CA SER A 158 -23.48 -2.72 13.33
C SER A 158 -24.35 -3.94 13.01
N SER A 159 -25.50 -4.02 13.68
CA SER A 159 -26.51 -5.05 13.43
C SER A 159 -27.37 -4.80 12.18
N VAL A 160 -27.06 -3.77 11.39
CA VAL A 160 -27.79 -3.40 10.17
C VAL A 160 -26.84 -3.55 8.99
N GLY A 161 -27.26 -4.28 7.94
CA GLY A 161 -26.53 -4.39 6.70
C GLY A 161 -26.71 -3.15 5.81
N TYR A 162 -25.74 -2.92 4.92
CA TYR A 162 -25.79 -1.87 3.91
C TYR A 162 -25.78 -2.49 2.50
N HIS A 163 -26.60 -1.95 1.59
CA HIS A 163 -26.68 -2.41 0.20
C HIS A 163 -25.98 -1.43 -0.74
N GLY A 164 -25.41 -1.98 -1.81
CA GLY A 164 -24.80 -1.19 -2.88
C GLY A 164 -23.71 -0.23 -2.40
N VAL A 165 -22.96 -0.63 -1.36
CA VAL A 165 -21.87 0.17 -0.75
C VAL A 165 -20.78 0.40 -1.78
N ARG A 166 -20.35 1.65 -1.92
CA ARG A 166 -19.24 2.07 -2.80
C ARG A 166 -18.22 2.86 -2.03
N VAL A 167 -16.96 2.63 -2.35
CA VAL A 167 -15.87 3.49 -1.88
C VAL A 167 -15.59 4.52 -2.96
N ARG A 168 -15.57 5.78 -2.57
CA ARG A 168 -15.40 6.94 -3.42
C ARG A 168 -14.15 7.72 -3.02
N LEU A 169 -13.23 7.90 -3.97
CA LEU A 169 -12.05 8.76 -3.80
C LEU A 169 -12.30 10.09 -4.50
N LEU A 170 -12.25 11.16 -3.72
CA LEU A 170 -12.38 12.55 -4.16
C LEU A 170 -11.00 13.18 -4.23
N LEU A 171 -10.53 13.53 -5.43
CA LEU A 171 -9.25 14.16 -5.66
C LEU A 171 -9.45 15.61 -6.11
N ARG A 172 -8.71 16.55 -5.49
CA ARG A 172 -8.62 17.93 -5.98
C ARG A 172 -7.29 18.13 -6.68
N TYR A 173 -7.31 18.88 -7.78
CA TYR A 173 -6.14 19.04 -8.62
C TYR A 173 -5.95 20.47 -9.13
N VAL A 174 -4.73 20.77 -9.55
CA VAL A 174 -4.39 21.93 -10.39
C VAL A 174 -4.17 21.42 -11.81
N PRO A 175 -4.83 21.97 -12.84
CA PRO A 175 -4.60 21.58 -14.24
C PRO A 175 -3.15 21.74 -14.66
N ALA A 176 -2.66 20.86 -15.53
CA ALA A 176 -1.33 20.99 -16.13
C ALA A 176 -1.17 22.33 -16.88
N GLY A 177 0.07 22.81 -16.99
CA GLY A 177 0.39 24.07 -17.68
C GLY A 177 0.21 25.33 -16.82
N ARG A 178 -0.11 25.20 -15.55
CA ARG A 178 -0.10 26.32 -14.60
C ARG A 178 1.29 26.53 -14.01
N PRO A 179 1.65 27.75 -13.54
CA PRO A 179 2.95 28.03 -12.92
C PRO A 179 3.12 27.39 -11.52
N TRP A 180 2.09 26.77 -11.00
CA TRP A 180 2.07 26.03 -9.73
C TRP A 180 1.45 24.63 -9.89
N PRO A 181 1.70 23.70 -8.97
CA PRO A 181 2.54 23.83 -7.78
C PRO A 181 4.01 24.04 -8.13
N LEU A 182 4.76 24.68 -7.22
CA LEU A 182 6.19 24.94 -7.40
C LEU A 182 7.02 23.66 -7.41
N TYR A 183 6.59 22.65 -6.63
CA TYR A 183 7.29 21.39 -6.48
C TYR A 183 6.38 20.23 -6.85
N ARG A 184 6.90 19.34 -7.71
CA ARG A 184 6.32 18.01 -7.91
C ARG A 184 6.72 17.15 -6.74
N THR A 185 5.73 16.56 -6.07
CA THR A 185 5.94 15.69 -4.91
C THR A 185 5.46 14.30 -5.22
N TYR A 186 6.15 13.32 -4.65
CA TYR A 186 5.80 11.90 -4.78
C TYR A 186 5.61 11.31 -3.39
N PRO A 187 4.65 10.42 -3.19
CA PRO A 187 4.57 9.64 -1.96
C PRO A 187 5.74 8.67 -1.89
N TRP A 188 6.06 8.23 -0.70
CA TRP A 188 6.99 7.14 -0.42
C TRP A 188 6.57 6.45 0.87
N ALA A 189 6.92 5.16 0.99
CA ALA A 189 6.64 4.40 2.19
C ALA A 189 7.77 3.41 2.47
N ILE A 190 7.95 3.09 3.75
CA ILE A 190 8.79 2.00 4.25
C ILE A 190 7.99 1.24 5.30
N ASP A 191 8.07 -0.09 5.24
CA ASP A 191 7.50 -0.98 6.24
C ASP A 191 8.62 -1.88 6.80
N VAL A 192 8.62 -2.16 8.11
CA VAL A 192 9.66 -2.96 8.76
C VAL A 192 9.63 -4.44 8.35
N GLU A 193 8.52 -4.93 7.80
CA GLU A 193 8.36 -6.30 7.29
C GLU A 193 8.57 -6.40 5.76
N TYR A 194 9.28 -5.48 5.13
CA TYR A 194 9.71 -5.68 3.75
C TYR A 194 11.04 -6.41 3.66
N PRO A 195 11.21 -7.34 2.73
CA PRO A 195 10.24 -7.86 1.76
C PRO A 195 9.10 -8.59 2.44
N LEU A 196 7.88 -8.49 1.86
CA LEU A 196 6.69 -9.14 2.40
C LEU A 196 7.01 -10.61 2.72
N GLY A 197 6.97 -10.95 4.00
CA GLY A 197 7.23 -12.29 4.46
C GLY A 197 6.10 -13.24 4.03
N ARG A 198 6.43 -14.50 3.81
CA ARG A 198 5.54 -15.63 3.58
C ARG A 198 4.44 -15.44 2.51
N PRO A 199 4.70 -15.80 1.24
CA PRO A 199 3.60 -16.05 0.32
C PRO A 199 2.64 -17.11 0.89
N PRO A 200 1.31 -17.04 0.64
CA PRO A 200 0.66 -16.16 -0.34
C PRO A 200 0.10 -14.87 0.23
N THR A 201 0.09 -14.66 1.54
CA THR A 201 -0.69 -13.59 2.17
C THR A 201 -0.01 -12.22 2.12
N GLY A 202 1.32 -12.17 2.03
CA GLY A 202 2.04 -10.90 1.97
C GLY A 202 1.73 -9.96 3.13
N SER A 203 1.51 -10.50 4.35
CA SER A 203 1.20 -9.70 5.52
C SER A 203 2.36 -8.77 5.87
N LYS A 204 2.03 -7.52 6.18
CA LYS A 204 2.95 -6.53 6.78
C LYS A 204 2.94 -6.60 8.30
N ALA A 205 2.09 -7.45 8.86
CA ALA A 205 2.04 -7.70 10.30
C ALA A 205 3.05 -8.78 10.70
N PHE A 206 3.51 -8.69 11.95
CA PHE A 206 4.42 -9.64 12.58
C PHE A 206 3.95 -10.00 13.99
N ASP A 207 4.38 -11.17 14.43
CA ASP A 207 4.02 -11.70 15.74
C ASP A 207 4.68 -10.90 16.87
N LEU A 208 3.94 -10.69 17.96
CA LEU A 208 4.43 -10.06 19.19
C LEU A 208 4.52 -11.12 20.32
N PRO A 209 5.71 -11.69 20.58
CA PRO A 209 5.93 -12.45 21.81
C PRO A 209 5.81 -11.56 23.04
N PRO A 210 5.64 -12.13 24.24
CA PRO A 210 5.70 -11.36 25.49
C PRO A 210 7.00 -10.56 25.61
N GLY A 211 6.91 -9.33 26.13
CA GLY A 211 8.02 -8.42 26.35
C GLY A 211 8.36 -7.57 25.14
N ARG A 212 9.61 -7.13 25.07
CA ARG A 212 10.09 -6.16 24.09
C ARG A 212 10.39 -6.81 22.75
N THR A 213 9.81 -6.26 21.68
CA THR A 213 10.10 -6.64 20.29
C THR A 213 10.62 -5.44 19.53
N VAL A 214 11.70 -5.64 18.78
CA VAL A 214 12.28 -4.64 17.87
C VAL A 214 12.32 -5.23 16.47
N ARG A 215 11.76 -4.51 15.50
CA ARG A 215 11.82 -4.84 14.08
C ARG A 215 12.42 -3.68 13.33
N PHE A 216 13.14 -3.96 12.26
CA PHE A 216 13.67 -2.91 11.41
C PHE A 216 13.78 -3.34 9.95
N TRP A 217 13.71 -2.35 9.09
CA TRP A 217 14.04 -2.46 7.67
C TRP A 217 15.24 -1.53 7.36
N GLU A 218 16.10 -1.93 6.42
CA GLU A 218 17.19 -1.11 5.91
C GLU A 218 17.25 -1.11 4.39
N GLY A 219 17.48 0.07 3.82
CA GLY A 219 17.68 0.22 2.38
C GLY A 219 18.18 1.60 2.00
N SER A 220 18.35 1.81 0.69
CA SER A 220 18.76 3.08 0.11
C SER A 220 17.66 3.57 -0.84
N PRO A 221 17.42 4.88 -0.93
CA PRO A 221 16.49 5.43 -1.89
C PRO A 221 17.02 5.23 -3.32
N ALA A 222 16.11 5.08 -4.28
CA ALA A 222 16.48 4.90 -5.69
C ALA A 222 17.10 6.15 -6.31
N ILE A 223 16.73 7.34 -5.80
CA ILE A 223 17.20 8.65 -6.26
C ILE A 223 17.41 9.58 -5.07
N ALA A 224 18.21 10.62 -5.28
CA ALA A 224 18.39 11.69 -4.31
C ALA A 224 17.20 12.66 -4.32
N GLY A 225 16.95 13.28 -3.17
CA GLY A 225 15.91 14.29 -3.01
C GLY A 225 15.60 14.61 -1.56
N THR A 226 14.46 15.23 -1.33
CA THR A 226 14.10 15.82 -0.03
C THR A 226 12.77 15.28 0.49
N ILE A 227 12.80 14.64 1.67
CA ILE A 227 11.61 14.26 2.42
C ILE A 227 11.00 15.50 3.07
N LEU A 228 9.73 15.79 2.76
CA LEU A 228 9.00 16.95 3.28
C LEU A 228 8.38 16.71 4.65
N GLY A 229 7.98 15.49 4.90
CA GLY A 229 7.33 15.06 6.12
C GLY A 229 6.95 13.59 6.03
N LEU A 230 6.55 13.05 7.15
CA LEU A 230 6.07 11.68 7.26
C LEU A 230 5.07 11.52 8.41
N GLY A 231 4.26 10.46 8.30
CA GLY A 231 3.44 9.91 9.36
C GLY A 231 3.83 8.46 9.63
N GLY A 232 3.63 8.02 10.84
CA GLY A 232 3.85 6.64 11.26
C GLY A 232 2.56 5.84 11.34
N HIS A 233 2.69 4.52 11.36
CA HIS A 233 1.65 3.58 11.69
C HIS A 233 2.23 2.47 12.58
N LEU A 234 1.59 2.24 13.71
CA LEU A 234 1.88 1.15 14.64
C LEU A 234 0.54 0.52 15.05
N HIS A 235 0.55 -0.78 15.30
CA HIS A 235 -0.54 -1.46 15.99
C HIS A 235 -0.45 -1.24 17.51
N ASP A 236 -1.44 -1.74 18.27
CA ASP A 236 -1.47 -1.69 19.73
C ASP A 236 -0.18 -2.28 20.32
N TYR A 237 0.22 -1.79 21.48
CA TYR A 237 1.49 -2.07 22.15
C TYR A 237 2.73 -1.45 21.45
N GLY A 238 2.58 -0.70 20.35
CA GLY A 238 3.66 0.01 19.71
C GLY A 238 4.13 1.21 20.55
N LEU A 239 5.45 1.34 20.71
CA LEU A 239 6.07 2.40 21.51
C LEU A 239 6.63 3.52 20.66
N SER A 240 7.35 3.20 19.59
CA SER A 240 8.02 4.21 18.77
C SER A 240 8.37 3.70 17.38
N LEU A 241 8.55 4.68 16.49
CA LEU A 241 9.21 4.53 15.19
C LEU A 241 10.42 5.45 15.12
N GLU A 242 11.50 4.98 14.53
CA GLU A 242 12.70 5.78 14.31
C GLU A 242 13.22 5.60 12.88
N LEU A 243 13.48 6.71 12.20
CA LEU A 243 14.17 6.75 10.91
C LEU A 243 15.60 7.26 11.12
N ALA A 244 16.60 6.46 10.79
CA ALA A 244 18.01 6.80 10.94
C ALA A 244 18.75 6.73 9.59
N ASP A 245 19.72 7.60 9.39
CA ASP A 245 20.77 7.48 8.39
C ASP A 245 21.90 6.68 8.99
N VAL A 246 21.94 5.38 8.66
CA VAL A 246 22.92 4.44 9.21
C VAL A 246 24.34 4.77 8.72
N SER A 247 24.46 5.21 7.46
CA SER A 247 25.75 5.57 6.88
C SER A 247 26.38 6.80 7.53
N ALA A 248 25.56 7.74 7.97
CA ALA A 248 26.02 8.93 8.70
C ALA A 248 25.99 8.79 10.23
N GLY A 249 25.48 7.65 10.74
CA GLY A 249 25.34 7.42 12.18
C GLY A 249 24.39 8.41 12.86
N ARG A 250 23.32 8.81 12.19
CA ARG A 250 22.47 9.91 12.65
C ARG A 250 20.99 9.55 12.61
N VAL A 251 20.28 9.78 13.72
CA VAL A 251 18.83 9.74 13.76
C VAL A 251 18.29 10.95 13.01
N LEU A 252 17.40 10.72 12.04
CA LEU A 252 16.73 11.74 11.25
C LEU A 252 15.40 12.14 11.86
N TRP A 253 14.71 11.17 12.43
CA TRP A 253 13.39 11.35 13.03
C TRP A 253 13.12 10.24 14.05
N HIS A 254 12.45 10.62 15.11
CA HIS A 254 11.90 9.73 16.12
C HIS A 254 10.46 10.16 16.39
N GLY A 255 9.53 9.23 16.45
CA GLY A 255 8.14 9.49 16.72
C GLY A 255 7.53 8.47 17.65
N GLU A 256 6.63 8.94 18.50
CA GLU A 256 5.84 8.13 19.40
C GLU A 256 4.36 8.27 19.06
N PRO A 257 3.55 7.20 19.17
CA PRO A 257 2.12 7.27 18.94
C PRO A 257 1.42 8.02 20.08
N ILE A 258 0.25 8.58 19.80
CA ILE A 258 -0.71 8.97 20.81
C ILE A 258 -1.45 7.70 21.24
N SER A 259 -1.33 7.30 22.50
CA SER A 259 -1.87 6.04 22.99
C SER A 259 -2.75 6.24 24.22
N ASP A 260 -3.69 5.31 24.42
CA ASP A 260 -4.46 5.16 25.67
C ASP A 260 -4.17 3.75 26.21
N GLY A 261 -3.26 3.68 27.19
CA GLY A 261 -2.69 2.41 27.63
C GLY A 261 -1.99 1.69 26.49
N PRO A 262 -2.34 0.41 26.21
CA PRO A 262 -1.74 -0.35 25.12
C PRO A 262 -2.26 0.04 23.74
N ARG A 263 -3.41 0.73 23.67
CA ARG A 263 -4.09 1.06 22.42
C ARG A 263 -3.46 2.27 21.75
N VAL A 264 -3.04 2.09 20.52
CA VAL A 264 -2.59 3.21 19.66
C VAL A 264 -3.81 3.89 19.04
N LEU A 265 -3.96 5.20 19.30
CA LEU A 265 -5.08 6.01 18.82
C LEU A 265 -4.74 6.75 17.52
N ALA A 266 -3.53 7.28 17.43
CA ALA A 266 -3.07 8.04 16.27
C ALA A 266 -1.54 8.12 16.24
N PHE A 267 -0.99 8.49 15.09
CA PHE A 267 0.42 8.80 14.95
C PHE A 267 0.59 10.24 14.40
N PRO A 268 1.27 11.14 15.13
CA PRO A 268 1.39 12.55 14.73
C PRO A 268 2.16 12.70 13.40
N LEU A 269 1.64 13.52 12.50
CA LEU A 269 2.34 13.90 11.29
C LEU A 269 3.49 14.86 11.62
N THR A 270 4.69 14.52 11.16
CA THR A 270 5.88 15.38 11.30
C THR A 270 6.16 16.08 9.98
N ARG A 271 6.28 17.43 10.02
CA ARG A 271 6.67 18.26 8.88
C ARG A 271 8.12 18.69 9.05
N PHE A 272 8.93 18.53 7.99
CA PHE A 272 10.35 18.90 7.99
C PHE A 272 10.62 20.20 7.25
N TYR A 273 9.63 20.81 6.61
CA TYR A 273 9.77 22.07 5.89
C TYR A 273 9.29 23.25 6.74
N ASN A 274 10.01 24.34 6.65
CA ASN A 274 9.68 25.65 7.22
C ASN A 274 10.32 26.75 6.36
N TRP A 275 10.29 28.02 6.80
CA TRP A 275 10.87 29.15 6.08
C TRP A 275 12.39 29.07 5.84
N HIS A 276 13.12 28.28 6.64
CA HIS A 276 14.58 28.14 6.58
C HIS A 276 15.05 26.81 6.00
N ARG A 277 14.15 25.85 5.85
CA ARG A 277 14.50 24.48 5.48
C ARG A 277 13.37 23.84 4.67
N LEU A 278 13.73 23.24 3.51
CA LEU A 278 12.73 22.56 2.68
C LEU A 278 12.37 21.16 3.20
N GLY A 279 13.25 20.50 3.92
CA GLY A 279 13.00 19.13 4.40
C GLY A 279 14.28 18.41 4.84
N LEU A 280 14.26 17.07 4.79
CA LEU A 280 15.40 16.18 5.03
C LEU A 280 15.94 15.67 3.71
N HIS A 281 17.15 16.07 3.33
CA HIS A 281 17.80 15.58 2.11
C HIS A 281 18.32 14.15 2.34
N ILE A 282 18.05 13.25 1.39
CA ILE A 282 18.50 11.87 1.35
C ILE A 282 19.14 11.54 0.01
N VAL A 283 20.09 10.58 0.02
CA VAL A 283 20.90 10.22 -1.16
C VAL A 283 21.03 8.71 -1.32
N PRO A 284 21.12 8.18 -2.56
CA PRO A 284 21.23 6.73 -2.83
C PRO A 284 22.48 6.07 -2.25
N THR A 285 23.53 6.85 -1.99
CA THR A 285 24.81 6.35 -1.43
C THR A 285 24.75 6.05 0.06
N HIS A 286 23.68 6.49 0.74
CA HIS A 286 23.47 6.20 2.17
C HIS A 286 22.44 5.09 2.36
N ARG A 287 22.58 4.38 3.47
CA ARG A 287 21.59 3.42 3.96
C ARG A 287 20.76 4.05 5.06
N TYR A 288 19.47 3.84 4.98
CA TYR A 288 18.49 4.33 5.94
C TYR A 288 17.82 3.15 6.61
N ARG A 289 17.53 3.28 7.90
CA ARG A 289 16.87 2.26 8.71
C ARG A 289 15.59 2.84 9.30
N LEU A 290 14.48 2.14 9.11
CA LEU A 290 13.27 2.32 9.90
C LEU A 290 13.25 1.25 10.99
N THR A 291 13.08 1.66 12.24
CA THR A 291 12.97 0.75 13.40
C THR A 291 11.62 0.95 14.06
N ALA A 292 10.91 -0.15 14.36
CA ALA A 292 9.70 -0.17 15.19
C ALA A 292 9.99 -0.88 16.51
N VAL A 293 9.50 -0.31 17.60
CA VAL A 293 9.67 -0.83 18.96
C VAL A 293 8.30 -1.10 19.58
N TYR A 294 8.14 -2.28 20.16
CA TYR A 294 6.93 -2.77 20.81
C TYR A 294 7.23 -3.25 22.23
N GLU A 295 6.22 -3.18 23.11
CA GLU A 295 6.24 -3.82 24.41
C GLU A 295 4.91 -4.55 24.63
N ASN A 296 4.95 -5.87 24.67
CA ASN A 296 3.77 -6.70 24.95
C ASN A 296 3.79 -7.17 26.41
N PRO A 297 3.08 -6.48 27.33
CA PRO A 297 3.06 -6.81 28.76
C PRO A 297 2.08 -7.93 29.11
N THR A 298 1.34 -8.48 28.17
CA THR A 298 0.21 -9.40 28.45
C THR A 298 0.65 -10.78 28.92
N GLY A 299 1.95 -11.13 28.76
CA GLY A 299 2.45 -12.47 29.01
C GLY A 299 1.98 -13.52 28.00
N ARG A 300 1.26 -13.12 26.94
CA ARG A 300 0.73 -14.00 25.90
C ARG A 300 1.36 -13.64 24.54
N PHE A 301 1.48 -14.60 23.67
CA PHE A 301 1.83 -14.41 22.28
C PHE A 301 0.63 -13.80 21.54
N ILE A 302 0.87 -12.75 20.75
CA ILE A 302 -0.15 -12.08 19.94
C ILE A 302 0.24 -12.31 18.47
N PRO A 303 -0.45 -13.19 17.74
CA PRO A 303 -0.18 -13.41 16.32
C PRO A 303 -0.58 -12.17 15.52
N ASP A 304 0.25 -11.80 14.52
CA ASP A 304 0.07 -10.63 13.66
C ASP A 304 -0.19 -9.32 14.44
N GLY A 305 0.29 -9.24 15.69
CA GLY A 305 0.01 -8.14 16.61
C GLY A 305 0.79 -6.87 16.33
N GLY A 306 1.91 -6.94 15.62
CA GLY A 306 2.77 -5.80 15.33
C GLY A 306 2.75 -5.40 13.86
N MET A 307 2.88 -4.10 13.59
CA MET A 307 3.12 -3.52 12.27
C MET A 307 3.88 -2.22 12.46
N GLY A 308 4.86 -1.93 11.59
CA GLY A 308 5.64 -0.70 11.70
C GLY A 308 5.90 -0.10 10.34
N ALA A 309 5.23 1.01 10.03
CA ALA A 309 5.39 1.67 8.74
C ALA A 309 5.50 3.19 8.90
N VAL A 310 6.17 3.81 7.94
CA VAL A 310 6.14 5.26 7.71
C VAL A 310 5.77 5.54 6.27
N ALA A 311 5.01 6.60 6.06
CA ALA A 311 4.70 7.12 4.73
C ALA A 311 4.82 8.64 4.73
N GLY A 312 5.20 9.21 3.59
CA GLY A 312 5.40 10.64 3.50
C GLY A 312 5.46 11.18 2.08
N LEU A 313 5.90 12.42 1.96
CA LEU A 313 6.07 13.11 0.68
C LEU A 313 7.55 13.44 0.44
N PHE A 314 7.94 13.33 -0.82
CA PHE A 314 9.31 13.46 -1.30
C PHE A 314 9.36 14.36 -2.54
N ILE A 315 10.39 15.21 -2.63
CA ILE A 315 10.72 15.99 -3.81
C ILE A 315 12.02 15.42 -4.39
N PRO A 316 12.02 14.89 -5.62
CA PRO A 316 13.25 14.51 -6.32
C PRO A 316 14.19 15.70 -6.54
N ASP A 317 15.49 15.47 -6.47
CA ASP A 317 16.48 16.47 -6.88
C ASP A 317 16.34 16.80 -8.37
N ARG A 318 16.72 18.01 -8.73
CA ARG A 318 16.65 18.45 -10.13
C ARG A 318 17.53 17.56 -11.00
N GLY A 319 16.93 16.97 -12.03
CA GLY A 319 17.61 16.06 -12.95
C GLY A 319 17.76 14.62 -12.43
N ALA A 320 17.23 14.29 -11.26
CA ALA A 320 17.16 12.90 -10.83
C ALA A 320 16.27 12.08 -11.78
N VAL A 321 16.78 10.92 -12.21
CA VAL A 321 16.08 10.01 -13.11
C VAL A 321 15.57 8.83 -12.28
N TRP A 322 14.27 8.71 -12.18
CA TRP A 322 13.62 7.59 -11.50
C TRP A 322 13.86 6.29 -12.27
N PRO A 323 14.36 5.22 -11.64
CA PRO A 323 14.53 3.95 -12.32
C PRO A 323 13.19 3.40 -12.82
N ALA A 324 13.20 2.77 -13.97
CA ALA A 324 12.03 2.04 -14.46
C ALA A 324 11.66 0.89 -13.51
N VAL A 325 10.40 0.51 -13.52
CA VAL A 325 9.92 -0.70 -12.84
C VAL A 325 10.49 -1.92 -13.56
N ASP A 326 11.05 -2.85 -12.79
CA ASP A 326 11.40 -4.19 -13.27
C ASP A 326 10.29 -5.17 -12.87
N THR A 327 9.42 -5.48 -13.81
CA THR A 327 8.30 -6.42 -13.60
C THR A 327 8.76 -7.87 -13.38
N SER A 328 10.04 -8.18 -13.65
CA SER A 328 10.65 -9.48 -13.38
C SER A 328 11.21 -9.60 -11.97
N ASP A 329 11.36 -8.49 -11.25
CA ASP A 329 11.81 -8.47 -9.86
C ASP A 329 10.87 -9.27 -8.95
N VAL A 330 11.45 -10.09 -8.08
CA VAL A 330 10.66 -10.96 -7.16
C VAL A 330 9.82 -10.12 -6.21
N LEU A 331 10.37 -9.00 -5.68
CA LEU A 331 9.64 -8.12 -4.77
C LEU A 331 8.46 -7.45 -5.47
N TYR A 332 8.66 -6.97 -6.72
CA TYR A 332 7.57 -6.40 -7.51
C TYR A 332 6.44 -7.42 -7.70
N ARG A 333 6.75 -8.64 -8.12
CA ARG A 333 5.74 -9.68 -8.34
C ARG A 333 5.02 -10.09 -7.06
N THR A 334 5.74 -10.18 -5.94
CA THR A 334 5.16 -10.49 -4.64
C THR A 334 4.21 -9.39 -4.18
N ASP A 335 4.61 -8.12 -4.30
CA ASP A 335 3.78 -6.97 -3.96
C ASP A 335 2.52 -6.89 -4.83
N GLN A 336 2.65 -7.12 -6.15
CA GLN A 336 1.51 -7.14 -7.06
C GLN A 336 0.55 -8.31 -6.75
N ALA A 337 1.07 -9.46 -6.37
CA ALA A 337 0.24 -10.60 -5.95
C ALA A 337 -0.51 -10.29 -4.65
N ALA A 338 0.18 -9.73 -3.64
CA ALA A 338 -0.43 -9.31 -2.38
C ALA A 338 -1.51 -8.22 -2.58
N THR A 339 -1.26 -7.25 -3.46
CA THR A 339 -2.24 -6.21 -3.81
C THR A 339 -3.51 -6.81 -4.43
N ARG A 340 -3.39 -7.84 -5.26
CA ARG A 340 -4.53 -8.53 -5.88
C ARG A 340 -5.36 -9.30 -4.85
N VAL A 341 -4.71 -9.99 -3.93
CA VAL A 341 -5.37 -10.72 -2.84
C VAL A 341 -6.08 -9.76 -1.89
N SER A 342 -5.41 -8.70 -1.46
CA SER A 342 -5.97 -7.72 -0.51
C SER A 342 -7.14 -6.90 -1.10
N GLY A 343 -7.21 -6.77 -2.42
CA GLY A 343 -8.27 -6.04 -3.12
C GLY A 343 -9.34 -6.93 -3.75
N GLY A 344 -9.31 -8.26 -3.53
CA GLY A 344 -10.24 -9.21 -4.17
C GLY A 344 -11.14 -9.94 -3.17
N ALA A 345 -12.20 -10.56 -3.67
CA ALA A 345 -13.12 -11.39 -2.89
C ALA A 345 -12.45 -12.58 -2.17
N ASP A 346 -11.25 -12.97 -2.61
CA ASP A 346 -10.47 -14.05 -2.00
C ASP A 346 -9.88 -13.66 -0.62
N ALA A 347 -9.86 -12.39 -0.26
CA ALA A 347 -9.46 -11.94 1.07
C ALA A 347 -10.43 -12.43 2.16
N MET A 348 -11.70 -12.69 1.82
CA MET A 348 -12.69 -13.23 2.74
C MET A 348 -12.39 -14.68 3.18
N MET A 349 -11.89 -15.54 2.28
CA MET A 349 -11.61 -16.95 2.62
C MET A 349 -10.37 -17.13 3.52
N MET A 350 -9.44 -16.18 3.52
CA MET A 350 -8.20 -16.31 4.32
C MET A 350 -8.35 -15.80 5.76
N MET A 351 -9.28 -14.87 6.02
CA MET A 351 -9.52 -14.37 7.39
C MET A 351 -10.33 -15.33 8.28
N GLU A 352 -11.16 -16.21 7.69
CA GLU A 352 -11.88 -17.22 8.48
C GLU A 352 -10.97 -18.32 9.07
N HIS A 353 -9.74 -18.48 8.56
CA HIS A 353 -8.80 -19.51 9.05
C HIS A 353 -7.82 -19.00 10.12
N THR A 354 -7.82 -17.71 10.47
CA THR A 354 -6.95 -17.13 11.52
C THR A 354 -7.67 -16.80 12.82
N ALA A 355 -8.97 -17.08 12.93
CA ALA A 355 -9.79 -16.85 14.12
C ALA A 355 -10.02 -18.15 14.90
N HIS A 356 -8.93 -18.87 15.26
CA HIS A 356 -9.00 -19.98 16.25
C HIS A 356 -7.85 -19.88 17.24
#